data_e7bd32bb58edaa37be925b8cc17bc7ea
#
_entry.id   e7bd32bb58edaa37be925b8cc17bc7ea
#
_cell.length_a   1.000
_cell.length_b   1.000
_cell.length_c   1.000
_cell.angle_alpha   90.00
_cell.angle_beta   90.00
_cell.angle_gamma   90.00
#
_symmetry.space_group_name_H-M   'P 1'
#
loop_
_entity.id
_entity.type
_entity.pdbx_description
1 polymer ?
#
loop_
_entity_poly.entity_id
_entity_poly.type
_entity_poly.pdbx_seq_one_letter_code
_entity_poly.pdbx_strand_id
1 'polypeptide(L)'
;MTTKFFQALLTGTLALSGALASINPAAAFDVSRFQQFVHTEYEALDPEFVKNHQLDPTKLDLIYDHDVKVHFISEGAYYRNMLGVTTTGTTEKEQVLFDDITCLTSACSTFTGYRDAESNPVADGGLNAGDMVGLGTIAAGTNLDFWLGANAYGREDYKTWYGDTSKNSDGIQHLMAYEYENYLVLAWEDIGGGGDKDYNDVVFAVDVGEGNLRHIRNQSASVPEPATATAVLGVSAFGLFGRRRKRA
;
A
#
# COMPACT_ATOMS: atom_id res chain seq x y z
N MET A 1 -24.10 30.44 81.60
CA MET A 1 -23.80 29.04 81.24
C MET A 1 -23.78 28.99 79.73
N THR A 2 -22.61 29.01 79.11
CA THR A 2 -22.42 29.04 77.63
C THR A 2 -21.73 27.77 77.21
N THR A 3 -22.45 26.91 76.57
CA THR A 3 -21.97 25.63 76.05
C THR A 3 -21.32 25.84 74.70
N LYS A 4 -20.03 25.58 74.55
CA LYS A 4 -19.31 25.61 73.27
C LYS A 4 -19.43 24.25 72.56
N PHE A 5 -20.01 24.23 71.35
CA PHE A 5 -19.96 23.09 70.48
C PHE A 5 -18.63 23.10 69.66
N PHE A 6 -17.86 22.04 69.78
CA PHE A 6 -16.72 21.78 68.95
C PHE A 6 -17.22 21.03 67.69
N GLN A 7 -17.07 21.63 66.47
CA GLN A 7 -17.20 20.92 65.24
C GLN A 7 -15.82 20.39 64.83
N ALA A 8 -15.71 19.09 64.69
CA ALA A 8 -14.53 18.45 64.12
C ALA A 8 -14.68 18.43 62.56
N LEU A 9 -13.79 19.11 61.89
CA LEU A 9 -13.64 19.05 60.42
C LEU A 9 -12.85 17.78 60.06
N LEU A 10 -13.51 16.82 59.42
CA LEU A 10 -12.86 15.67 58.80
C LEU A 10 -12.39 16.09 57.38
N THR A 11 -11.09 16.33 57.23
CA THR A 11 -10.47 16.51 55.91
C THR A 11 -10.13 15.13 55.32
N GLY A 12 -11.00 14.65 54.45
CA GLY A 12 -10.71 13.46 53.62
C GLY A 12 -9.84 13.84 52.42
N THR A 13 -8.59 13.44 52.44
CA THR A 13 -7.71 13.50 51.25
C THR A 13 -8.06 12.37 50.32
N LEU A 14 -8.74 12.70 49.20
CA LEU A 14 -8.85 11.78 48.06
C LEU A 14 -7.47 11.71 47.37
N ALA A 15 -6.78 10.60 47.50
CA ALA A 15 -5.63 10.29 46.67
C ALA A 15 -6.13 9.85 45.29
N LEU A 16 -6.08 10.75 44.29
CA LEU A 16 -6.25 10.39 42.89
C LEU A 16 -4.98 9.68 42.41
N SER A 17 -4.97 8.35 42.46
CA SER A 17 -3.95 7.55 41.76
C SER A 17 -4.22 7.61 40.26
N GLY A 18 -3.70 8.65 39.61
CA GLY A 18 -3.65 8.71 38.15
C GLY A 18 -2.68 7.65 37.64
N ALA A 19 -3.20 6.59 37.03
CA ALA A 19 -2.39 5.71 36.21
C ALA A 19 -1.87 6.55 35.05
N LEU A 20 -0.59 6.90 35.08
CA LEU A 20 0.11 7.42 33.93
C LEU A 20 0.20 6.26 32.92
N ALA A 21 -0.74 6.20 31.98
CA ALA A 21 -0.54 5.41 30.77
C ALA A 21 0.75 5.91 30.13
N SER A 22 1.78 5.09 30.09
CA SER A 22 2.98 5.36 29.33
C SER A 22 2.55 5.42 27.85
N ILE A 23 2.46 6.63 27.32
CA ILE A 23 2.34 6.85 25.88
C ILE A 23 3.71 6.45 25.34
N ASN A 24 3.82 5.22 24.83
CA ASN A 24 4.97 4.86 23.99
C ASN A 24 4.94 5.84 22.82
N PRO A 25 6.00 6.63 22.59
CA PRO A 25 6.06 7.41 21.36
C PRO A 25 5.93 6.43 20.20
N ALA A 26 4.99 6.71 19.28
CA ALA A 26 4.91 5.94 18.04
C ALA A 26 6.32 5.88 17.46
N ALA A 27 6.81 4.67 17.19
CA ALA A 27 8.13 4.51 16.59
C ALA A 27 8.15 5.33 15.30
N ALA A 28 9.20 6.12 15.10
CA ALA A 28 9.38 6.87 13.87
C ALA A 28 9.40 5.88 12.69
N PHE A 29 8.78 6.26 11.56
CA PHE A 29 8.82 5.46 10.35
C PHE A 29 10.28 5.26 9.91
N ASP A 30 10.71 4.02 9.79
CA ASP A 30 12.07 3.65 9.40
C ASP A 30 12.04 3.06 7.98
N VAL A 31 12.29 3.90 6.99
CA VAL A 31 12.29 3.52 5.58
C VAL A 31 13.33 2.43 5.25
N SER A 32 14.42 2.31 6.03
CA SER A 32 15.44 1.31 5.79
C SER A 32 14.93 -0.13 5.90
N ARG A 33 13.82 -0.34 6.60
CA ARG A 33 13.15 -1.64 6.72
C ARG A 33 12.48 -2.10 5.43
N PHE A 34 12.24 -1.19 4.49
CA PHE A 34 11.54 -1.45 3.22
C PHE A 34 12.50 -1.70 2.05
N GLN A 35 13.80 -1.91 2.30
CA GLN A 35 14.81 -2.09 1.26
C GLN A 35 14.51 -3.25 0.30
N GLN A 36 13.77 -4.26 0.72
CA GLN A 36 13.36 -5.35 -0.16
C GLN A 36 12.38 -4.92 -1.28
N PHE A 37 11.79 -3.74 -1.19
CA PHE A 37 10.93 -3.16 -2.22
C PHE A 37 11.66 -2.15 -3.10
N VAL A 38 12.96 -1.92 -2.85
CA VAL A 38 13.83 -1.07 -3.66
C VAL A 38 14.64 -1.99 -4.55
N HIS A 39 14.06 -2.41 -5.67
CA HIS A 39 14.66 -3.37 -6.58
C HIS A 39 15.35 -2.71 -7.76
N THR A 40 16.27 -3.47 -8.39
CA THR A 40 16.76 -3.17 -9.74
C THR A 40 15.65 -3.53 -10.73
N GLU A 41 15.48 -2.75 -11.77
CA GLU A 41 14.60 -3.04 -12.91
C GLU A 41 14.71 -4.49 -13.36
N TYR A 42 13.58 -5.13 -13.66
CA TYR A 42 13.43 -6.54 -14.07
C TYR A 42 13.67 -7.56 -12.95
N GLU A 43 13.73 -7.14 -11.69
CA GLU A 43 13.86 -8.03 -10.55
C GLU A 43 12.55 -8.06 -9.74
N ALA A 44 11.75 -9.10 -9.93
CA ALA A 44 10.53 -9.29 -9.15
C ALA A 44 10.84 -9.66 -7.69
N LEU A 45 9.90 -9.36 -6.78
CA LEU A 45 9.93 -9.82 -5.39
C LEU A 45 10.01 -11.33 -5.28
N ASP A 46 10.61 -11.82 -4.18
CA ASP A 46 10.67 -13.25 -3.86
C ASP A 46 9.27 -13.89 -3.95
N PRO A 47 9.06 -14.94 -4.77
CA PRO A 47 7.75 -15.57 -4.94
C PRO A 47 7.14 -16.12 -3.65
N GLU A 48 7.96 -16.55 -2.68
CA GLU A 48 7.48 -17.03 -1.39
C GLU A 48 7.01 -15.87 -0.51
N PHE A 49 7.70 -14.74 -0.57
CA PHE A 49 7.22 -13.51 0.06
C PHE A 49 5.87 -13.08 -0.51
N VAL A 50 5.75 -12.96 -1.84
CA VAL A 50 4.50 -12.59 -2.53
C VAL A 50 3.36 -13.51 -2.09
N LYS A 51 3.55 -14.83 -2.17
CA LYS A 51 2.54 -15.83 -1.79
C LYS A 51 2.03 -15.66 -0.35
N ASN A 52 2.91 -15.28 0.58
CA ASN A 52 2.57 -15.23 2.00
C ASN A 52 2.06 -13.87 2.47
N HIS A 53 2.33 -12.79 1.71
CA HIS A 53 2.07 -11.41 2.15
C HIS A 53 1.17 -10.61 1.20
N GLN A 54 0.83 -11.16 0.02
CA GLN A 54 -0.03 -10.48 -0.95
C GLN A 54 -1.43 -10.28 -0.38
N LEU A 55 -1.97 -9.10 -0.62
CA LEU A 55 -3.32 -8.69 -0.25
C LEU A 55 -4.14 -8.41 -1.51
N ASP A 56 -5.46 -8.41 -1.36
CA ASP A 56 -6.38 -7.99 -2.41
C ASP A 56 -6.49 -6.45 -2.41
N PRO A 57 -5.98 -5.74 -3.43
CA PRO A 57 -5.99 -4.28 -3.46
C PRO A 57 -7.40 -3.67 -3.57
N THR A 58 -8.44 -4.49 -3.81
CA THR A 58 -9.84 -4.05 -3.83
C THR A 58 -10.51 -4.14 -2.47
N LYS A 59 -9.83 -4.70 -1.45
CA LYS A 59 -10.35 -4.99 -0.10
C LYS A 59 -9.68 -4.16 1.00
N LEU A 60 -9.39 -2.91 0.70
CA LEU A 60 -8.70 -2.02 1.64
C LEU A 60 -9.71 -1.31 2.57
N ASP A 61 -10.54 -2.11 3.26
CA ASP A 61 -11.59 -1.61 4.15
C ASP A 61 -11.07 -1.33 5.57
N LEU A 62 -11.33 -0.14 6.08
CA LEU A 62 -11.07 0.21 7.47
C LEU A 62 -12.29 -0.12 8.35
N ILE A 63 -12.10 -0.93 9.39
CA ILE A 63 -13.14 -1.25 10.39
C ILE A 63 -12.93 -0.53 11.72
N TYR A 64 -11.84 0.20 11.86
CA TYR A 64 -11.53 1.10 12.96
C TYR A 64 -11.13 2.46 12.43
N ASP A 65 -11.49 3.53 13.15
CA ASP A 65 -10.97 4.87 12.88
C ASP A 65 -9.44 4.86 12.96
N HIS A 66 -8.76 5.50 12.00
CA HIS A 66 -7.31 5.60 12.01
C HIS A 66 -6.80 6.88 11.35
N ASP A 67 -5.71 7.45 11.89
CA ASP A 67 -4.97 8.55 11.26
C ASP A 67 -4.05 7.99 10.18
N VAL A 68 -4.59 7.85 8.96
CA VAL A 68 -3.91 7.18 7.83
C VAL A 68 -2.77 8.03 7.31
N LYS A 69 -1.60 7.42 7.14
CA LYS A 69 -0.38 8.05 6.61
C LYS A 69 0.18 7.23 5.47
N VAL A 70 0.59 7.92 4.40
CA VAL A 70 1.19 7.34 3.20
C VAL A 70 2.63 7.80 3.11
N HIS A 71 3.57 6.87 3.16
CA HIS A 71 5.00 7.11 3.11
C HIS A 71 5.55 6.67 1.77
N PHE A 72 6.29 7.54 1.10
CA PHE A 72 7.01 7.20 -0.11
C PHE A 72 8.21 6.30 0.22
N ILE A 73 8.38 5.20 -0.54
CA ILE A 73 9.49 4.25 -0.36
C ILE A 73 10.51 4.40 -1.49
N SER A 74 10.07 4.19 -2.73
CA SER A 74 10.94 4.27 -3.89
C SER A 74 10.17 4.53 -5.17
N GLU A 75 10.92 4.91 -6.19
CA GLU A 75 10.47 5.08 -7.56
C GLU A 75 11.57 4.54 -8.48
N GLY A 76 11.18 3.71 -9.46
CA GLY A 76 12.04 3.10 -10.45
C GLY A 76 11.70 3.49 -11.89
N ALA A 77 10.63 4.25 -12.09
CA ALA A 77 10.09 4.57 -13.41
C ALA A 77 10.78 5.76 -14.09
N TYR A 78 10.55 5.86 -15.41
CA TYR A 78 10.86 7.08 -16.18
C TYR A 78 9.72 8.10 -16.16
N TYR A 79 8.53 7.70 -15.75
CA TYR A 79 7.36 8.55 -15.77
C TYR A 79 7.31 9.43 -14.51
N ARG A 80 6.83 10.64 -14.68
CA ARG A 80 6.47 11.51 -13.55
C ARG A 80 5.03 11.20 -13.16
N ASN A 81 4.89 10.29 -12.24
CA ASN A 81 3.62 9.74 -11.80
C ASN A 81 2.95 10.61 -10.76
N MET A 82 1.65 10.37 -10.54
CA MET A 82 0.83 11.01 -9.50
C MET A 82 0.14 9.90 -8.71
N LEU A 83 0.19 9.95 -7.37
CA LEU A 83 -0.60 9.07 -6.52
C LEU A 83 -1.80 9.81 -5.96
N GLY A 84 -2.95 9.17 -6.00
CA GLY A 84 -4.15 9.64 -5.32
C GLY A 84 -4.90 8.51 -4.62
N VAL A 85 -5.93 8.90 -3.88
CA VAL A 85 -6.85 8.00 -3.21
C VAL A 85 -8.28 8.51 -3.33
N THR A 86 -9.20 7.59 -3.63
CA THR A 86 -10.63 7.80 -3.51
C THR A 86 -11.12 7.00 -2.31
N THR A 87 -11.78 7.64 -1.36
CA THR A 87 -12.40 6.95 -0.23
C THR A 87 -13.90 6.86 -0.45
N THR A 88 -14.49 5.73 -0.10
CA THR A 88 -15.93 5.47 -0.21
C THR A 88 -16.49 4.85 1.06
N GLY A 89 -17.79 5.01 1.31
CA GLY A 89 -18.42 4.53 2.52
C GLY A 89 -18.63 5.64 3.55
N THR A 90 -18.15 5.46 4.79
CA THR A 90 -18.38 6.45 5.86
C THR A 90 -17.65 7.78 5.58
N THR A 91 -16.47 7.73 4.99
CA THR A 91 -15.74 8.91 4.51
C THR A 91 -15.72 8.88 2.99
N GLU A 92 -16.22 9.93 2.35
CA GLU A 92 -16.22 10.08 0.89
C GLU A 92 -15.33 11.26 0.51
N LYS A 93 -14.23 11.00 -0.17
CA LYS A 93 -13.25 12.01 -0.59
C LYS A 93 -12.41 11.47 -1.75
N GLU A 94 -12.03 12.35 -2.65
CA GLU A 94 -10.96 12.13 -3.61
C GLU A 94 -9.82 13.12 -3.34
N GLN A 95 -8.59 12.63 -3.30
CA GLN A 95 -7.43 13.45 -2.99
C GLN A 95 -6.20 12.97 -3.75
N VAL A 96 -5.49 13.91 -4.38
CA VAL A 96 -4.10 13.71 -4.80
C VAL A 96 -3.21 13.76 -3.57
N LEU A 97 -2.36 12.76 -3.40
CA LEU A 97 -1.41 12.63 -2.29
C LEU A 97 -0.03 13.14 -2.68
N PHE A 98 0.44 12.69 -3.84
CA PHE A 98 1.70 13.13 -4.43
C PHE A 98 1.43 13.47 -5.89
N ASP A 99 1.62 14.71 -6.27
CA ASP A 99 1.34 15.23 -7.61
C ASP A 99 2.54 15.08 -8.58
N ASP A 100 3.71 14.78 -8.05
CA ASP A 100 4.94 14.54 -8.79
C ASP A 100 5.79 13.49 -8.05
N ILE A 101 5.75 12.26 -8.52
CA ILE A 101 6.55 11.17 -7.96
C ILE A 101 7.82 11.07 -8.77
N THR A 102 8.87 11.67 -8.22
CA THR A 102 10.24 11.58 -8.73
C THR A 102 11.18 11.43 -7.55
N CYS A 103 12.15 10.54 -7.65
CA CYS A 103 13.10 10.29 -6.58
C CYS A 103 14.41 11.05 -6.78
N LEU A 104 14.83 11.82 -5.76
CA LEU A 104 16.06 12.62 -5.80
C LEU A 104 17.32 11.87 -5.37
N THR A 105 17.20 10.70 -4.78
CA THR A 105 18.36 10.06 -4.13
C THR A 105 18.65 8.67 -4.70
N SER A 106 19.92 8.26 -4.61
CA SER A 106 20.39 6.90 -4.90
C SER A 106 19.79 5.81 -3.99
N ALA A 107 18.90 6.16 -3.05
CA ALA A 107 18.15 5.23 -2.23
C ALA A 107 16.92 4.68 -2.94
N CYS A 108 16.46 5.34 -3.99
CA CYS A 108 15.51 4.81 -4.93
C CYS A 108 16.27 3.97 -5.95
N SER A 109 15.61 3.09 -6.66
CA SER A 109 16.24 2.10 -7.55
C SER A 109 17.42 2.66 -8.35
N THR A 110 18.31 1.81 -8.82
CA THR A 110 19.49 2.17 -9.60
C THR A 110 19.21 2.94 -10.89
N PHE A 111 17.96 3.05 -11.28
CA PHE A 111 17.49 3.94 -12.33
C PHE A 111 17.39 5.35 -11.77
N THR A 112 18.53 5.97 -11.62
CA THR A 112 18.70 7.24 -10.94
C THR A 112 18.12 8.38 -11.73
N GLY A 113 17.01 8.91 -11.22
CA GLY A 113 16.61 10.27 -11.44
C GLY A 113 15.97 10.53 -12.80
N TYR A 114 14.74 10.96 -12.75
CA TYR A 114 14.11 11.62 -13.86
C TYR A 114 15.05 12.66 -14.48
N ARG A 115 15.22 12.58 -15.77
CA ARG A 115 15.93 13.57 -16.56
C ARG A 115 14.93 14.26 -17.48
N ASP A 116 15.05 15.56 -17.60
CA ASP A 116 14.31 16.28 -18.62
C ASP A 116 14.67 15.80 -20.06
N ALA A 117 13.96 16.30 -21.06
CA ALA A 117 14.23 15.96 -22.47
C ALA A 117 15.67 16.27 -22.91
N GLU A 118 16.37 17.15 -22.21
CA GLU A 118 17.76 17.56 -22.44
C GLU A 118 18.77 16.74 -21.60
N SER A 119 18.29 15.71 -20.86
CA SER A 119 19.11 14.86 -19.99
C SER A 119 19.71 15.57 -18.77
N ASN A 120 19.13 16.69 -18.31
CA ASN A 120 19.51 17.33 -17.06
C ASN A 120 18.76 16.71 -15.88
N PRO A 121 19.40 16.58 -14.70
CA PRO A 121 18.68 16.19 -13.49
C PRO A 121 17.61 17.23 -13.16
N VAL A 122 16.36 16.79 -12.96
CA VAL A 122 15.30 17.69 -12.50
C VAL A 122 15.45 17.84 -10.99
N ALA A 123 15.76 19.05 -10.54
CA ALA A 123 16.08 19.35 -9.14
C ALA A 123 14.86 19.77 -8.30
N ASP A 124 13.73 20.07 -8.94
CA ASP A 124 12.57 20.65 -8.26
C ASP A 124 11.48 19.58 -8.05
N GLY A 125 11.10 19.38 -6.78
CA GLY A 125 9.92 18.63 -6.38
C GLY A 125 10.10 17.13 -6.13
N GLY A 126 11.32 16.58 -6.23
CA GLY A 126 11.54 15.16 -6.01
C GLY A 126 11.37 14.73 -4.56
N LEU A 127 10.92 13.49 -4.37
CA LEU A 127 10.67 12.89 -3.08
C LEU A 127 11.93 12.24 -2.51
N ASN A 128 12.04 12.24 -1.18
CA ASN A 128 13.01 11.42 -0.46
C ASN A 128 12.27 10.21 0.13
N ALA A 129 12.94 9.07 0.15
CA ALA A 129 12.41 7.90 0.83
C ALA A 129 12.04 8.23 2.28
N GLY A 130 10.79 7.97 2.66
CA GLY A 130 10.22 8.34 3.96
C GLY A 130 9.37 9.62 3.95
N ASP A 131 9.37 10.41 2.88
CA ASP A 131 8.44 11.55 2.74
C ASP A 131 7.00 11.07 2.88
N MET A 132 6.14 11.88 3.55
CA MET A 132 4.85 11.41 4.02
C MET A 132 3.74 12.43 3.79
N VAL A 133 2.58 11.93 3.39
CA VAL A 133 1.31 12.65 3.38
C VAL A 133 0.31 11.97 4.32
N GLY A 134 -0.31 12.76 5.22
CA GLY A 134 -1.41 12.30 6.08
C GLY A 134 -2.76 12.52 5.43
N LEU A 135 -3.63 11.51 5.47
CA LEU A 135 -5.03 11.64 5.08
C LEU A 135 -5.89 12.23 6.22
N GLY A 136 -5.32 12.31 7.43
CA GLY A 136 -6.03 12.55 8.67
C GLY A 136 -6.81 11.31 9.13
N THR A 137 -7.70 11.51 10.10
CA THR A 137 -8.53 10.42 10.61
C THR A 137 -9.56 10.00 9.59
N ILE A 138 -9.45 8.76 9.12
CA ILE A 138 -10.43 8.09 8.26
C ILE A 138 -11.33 7.22 9.15
N ALA A 139 -12.64 7.39 9.01
CA ALA A 139 -13.61 6.69 9.85
C ALA A 139 -13.75 5.20 9.49
N ALA A 140 -14.08 4.38 10.47
CA ALA A 140 -14.48 2.99 10.26
C ALA A 140 -15.63 2.86 9.24
N GLY A 141 -15.64 1.80 8.44
CA GLY A 141 -16.59 1.60 7.35
C GLY A 141 -16.23 2.36 6.07
N THR A 142 -14.96 2.75 5.92
CA THR A 142 -14.43 3.40 4.72
C THR A 142 -13.53 2.44 3.95
N ASN A 143 -13.69 2.38 2.63
CA ASN A 143 -12.77 1.71 1.72
C ASN A 143 -11.78 2.72 1.14
N LEU A 144 -10.52 2.31 0.99
CA LEU A 144 -9.45 3.09 0.37
C LEU A 144 -9.18 2.54 -1.04
N ASP A 145 -9.47 3.31 -2.07
CA ASP A 145 -9.17 2.96 -3.47
C ASP A 145 -8.04 3.87 -3.97
N PHE A 146 -6.81 3.34 -3.90
CA PHE A 146 -5.65 4.07 -4.40
C PHE A 146 -5.56 3.98 -5.92
N TRP A 147 -5.11 5.07 -6.55
CA TRP A 147 -4.93 5.15 -7.99
C TRP A 147 -3.61 5.85 -8.37
N LEU A 148 -3.02 5.42 -9.47
CA LEU A 148 -1.82 6.00 -10.04
C LEU A 148 -2.13 6.68 -11.37
N GLY A 149 -1.88 7.99 -11.47
CA GLY A 149 -1.87 8.72 -12.73
C GLY A 149 -0.51 8.54 -13.42
N ALA A 150 -0.48 7.73 -14.46
CA ALA A 150 0.75 7.40 -15.18
C ALA A 150 1.25 8.59 -16.00
N ASN A 151 2.47 9.07 -15.73
CA ASN A 151 3.08 10.24 -16.38
C ASN A 151 2.17 11.49 -16.34
N ALA A 152 1.52 11.70 -15.18
CA ALA A 152 0.46 12.72 -15.04
C ALA A 152 0.97 14.12 -14.74
N TYR A 153 2.21 14.26 -14.23
CA TYR A 153 2.74 15.57 -13.83
C TYR A 153 2.75 16.56 -15.00
N GLY A 154 2.05 17.67 -14.83
CA GLY A 154 1.95 18.72 -15.86
C GLY A 154 1.18 18.32 -17.12
N ARG A 155 0.41 17.22 -17.11
CA ARG A 155 -0.36 16.68 -18.25
C ARG A 155 -1.83 16.53 -17.90
N GLU A 156 -2.68 16.73 -18.91
CA GLU A 156 -4.13 16.49 -18.80
C GLU A 156 -4.53 15.14 -19.41
N ASP A 157 -3.71 14.59 -20.32
CA ASP A 157 -3.96 13.38 -21.10
C ASP A 157 -3.15 12.19 -20.57
N TYR A 158 -3.38 11.81 -19.33
CA TYR A 158 -2.72 10.65 -18.71
C TYR A 158 -3.69 9.49 -18.49
N LYS A 159 -3.14 8.28 -18.30
CA LYS A 159 -3.91 7.11 -17.89
C LYS A 159 -3.91 6.99 -16.38
N THR A 160 -5.02 6.50 -15.84
CA THR A 160 -5.13 6.19 -14.43
C THR A 160 -5.23 4.67 -14.25
N TRP A 161 -4.43 4.15 -13.34
CA TRP A 161 -4.40 2.75 -12.95
C TRP A 161 -4.96 2.57 -11.55
N TYR A 162 -5.71 1.48 -11.36
CA TYR A 162 -6.41 1.14 -10.11
C TYR A 162 -6.03 -0.27 -9.66
N GLY A 163 -6.28 -0.57 -8.38
CA GLY A 163 -6.19 -1.94 -7.86
C GLY A 163 -7.26 -2.87 -8.44
N ASP A 164 -8.42 -2.33 -8.78
CA ASP A 164 -9.48 -3.05 -9.50
C ASP A 164 -9.20 -3.08 -11.00
N THR A 165 -8.81 -4.24 -11.52
CA THR A 165 -8.49 -4.43 -12.95
C THR A 165 -9.63 -4.08 -13.88
N SER A 166 -10.89 -4.16 -13.42
CA SER A 166 -12.06 -3.80 -14.24
C SER A 166 -12.13 -2.30 -14.55
N LYS A 167 -11.45 -1.47 -13.79
CA LYS A 167 -11.33 -0.02 -13.99
C LYS A 167 -10.18 0.34 -14.92
N ASN A 168 -9.22 -0.57 -15.13
CA ASN A 168 -8.06 -0.33 -15.98
C ASN A 168 -8.42 -0.50 -17.44
N SER A 169 -8.02 0.45 -18.30
CA SER A 169 -8.37 0.48 -19.72
C SER A 169 -7.86 -0.72 -20.53
N ASP A 170 -6.85 -1.43 -20.01
CA ASP A 170 -6.26 -2.63 -20.58
C ASP A 170 -6.67 -3.93 -19.86
N GLY A 171 -7.41 -3.82 -18.75
CA GLY A 171 -7.86 -4.96 -17.94
C GLY A 171 -6.77 -5.69 -17.18
N ILE A 172 -5.58 -5.06 -17.02
CA ILE A 172 -4.41 -5.66 -16.39
C ILE A 172 -4.24 -5.15 -14.95
N GLN A 173 -3.61 -5.98 -14.11
CA GLN A 173 -3.21 -5.60 -12.77
C GLN A 173 -2.04 -4.62 -12.84
N HIS A 174 -2.20 -3.43 -12.24
CA HIS A 174 -1.18 -2.40 -12.12
C HIS A 174 -0.78 -2.11 -10.68
N LEU A 175 -1.54 -2.58 -9.71
CA LEU A 175 -1.25 -2.45 -8.29
C LEU A 175 -1.14 -3.82 -7.63
N MET A 176 -0.02 -4.11 -7.01
CA MET A 176 0.12 -5.16 -6.02
C MET A 176 0.09 -4.57 -4.63
N ALA A 177 -0.61 -5.23 -3.72
CA ALA A 177 -0.69 -4.85 -2.31
C ALA A 177 -0.10 -5.97 -1.44
N TYR A 178 0.65 -5.58 -0.40
CA TYR A 178 1.29 -6.53 0.51
C TYR A 178 1.14 -6.08 1.97
N GLU A 179 1.14 -7.04 2.89
CA GLU A 179 1.37 -6.77 4.31
C GLU A 179 2.86 -6.89 4.62
N TYR A 180 3.45 -5.83 5.17
CA TYR A 180 4.84 -5.85 5.60
C TYR A 180 5.07 -4.89 6.78
N GLU A 181 5.76 -5.37 7.84
CA GLU A 181 6.16 -4.55 8.98
C GLU A 181 5.03 -3.73 9.63
N ASN A 182 3.81 -4.27 9.68
CA ASN A 182 2.59 -3.59 10.13
C ASN A 182 2.10 -2.46 9.20
N TYR A 183 2.56 -2.43 7.96
CA TYR A 183 2.12 -1.51 6.92
C TYR A 183 1.44 -2.26 5.78
N LEU A 184 0.52 -1.59 5.12
CA LEU A 184 0.06 -1.94 3.78
C LEU A 184 1.07 -1.36 2.80
N VAL A 185 1.74 -2.21 2.02
CA VAL A 185 2.65 -1.79 0.96
C VAL A 185 1.92 -1.82 -0.37
N LEU A 186 1.99 -0.73 -1.13
CA LEU A 186 1.44 -0.57 -2.47
C LEU A 186 2.59 -0.48 -3.46
N ALA A 187 2.59 -1.37 -4.45
CA ALA A 187 3.64 -1.51 -5.45
C ALA A 187 3.03 -1.49 -6.85
N TRP A 188 3.49 -0.58 -7.70
CA TRP A 188 2.83 -0.22 -8.96
C TRP A 188 3.67 -0.49 -10.19
N GLU A 189 2.96 -0.81 -11.29
CA GLU A 189 3.40 -0.74 -12.68
C GLU A 189 2.73 0.43 -13.38
N ASP A 190 3.48 1.33 -13.96
CA ASP A 190 2.95 2.56 -14.56
C ASP A 190 2.69 2.47 -16.07
N ILE A 191 3.26 1.46 -16.76
CA ILE A 191 3.15 1.27 -18.22
C ILE A 191 1.93 0.43 -18.58
N GLY A 192 1.10 0.92 -19.53
CA GLY A 192 -0.01 0.14 -20.08
C GLY A 192 0.46 -1.16 -20.72
N GLY A 193 -0.27 -2.27 -20.47
CA GLY A 193 0.15 -3.61 -20.84
C GLY A 193 0.91 -4.35 -19.73
N GLY A 194 1.13 -3.69 -18.57
CA GLY A 194 1.71 -4.28 -17.37
C GLY A 194 3.23 -4.34 -17.36
N GLY A 195 3.92 -3.46 -18.11
CA GLY A 195 5.36 -3.28 -18.03
C GLY A 195 6.17 -4.58 -18.06
N ASP A 196 7.19 -4.68 -17.22
CA ASP A 196 7.99 -5.88 -16.98
C ASP A 196 7.48 -6.74 -15.81
N LYS A 197 6.46 -6.23 -15.08
CA LYS A 197 5.73 -6.92 -14.00
C LYS A 197 6.55 -7.17 -12.74
N ASP A 198 7.52 -6.33 -12.48
CA ASP A 198 8.29 -6.37 -11.25
C ASP A 198 7.69 -5.50 -10.12
N TYR A 199 6.72 -4.61 -10.47
CA TYR A 199 5.95 -3.76 -9.56
C TYR A 199 6.83 -2.89 -8.66
N ASN A 200 7.85 -2.29 -9.24
CA ASN A 200 8.77 -1.40 -8.53
C ASN A 200 8.79 0.03 -9.07
N ASP A 201 8.02 0.32 -10.12
CA ASP A 201 7.93 1.65 -10.71
C ASP A 201 7.62 2.73 -9.66
N VAL A 202 6.68 2.42 -8.73
CA VAL A 202 6.37 3.29 -7.60
C VAL A 202 5.96 2.44 -6.39
N VAL A 203 6.59 2.69 -5.24
CA VAL A 203 6.30 1.96 -4.00
C VAL A 203 6.00 2.90 -2.84
N PHE A 204 4.91 2.60 -2.12
CA PHE A 204 4.49 3.31 -0.92
C PHE A 204 4.21 2.35 0.23
N ALA A 205 4.41 2.82 1.47
CA ALA A 205 3.92 2.17 2.68
C ALA A 205 2.81 3.00 3.32
N VAL A 206 1.70 2.36 3.65
CA VAL A 206 0.51 3.01 4.22
C VAL A 206 0.28 2.50 5.64
N ASP A 207 0.30 3.41 6.61
CA ASP A 207 -0.13 3.14 7.98
C ASP A 207 -1.66 3.22 8.03
N VAL A 208 -2.28 2.06 8.04
CA VAL A 208 -3.74 1.89 8.22
C VAL A 208 -4.10 1.42 9.63
N GLY A 209 -3.10 1.24 10.50
CA GLY A 209 -3.23 0.66 11.83
C GLY A 209 -3.35 -0.86 11.83
N GLU A 210 -2.73 -1.51 12.83
CA GLU A 210 -2.63 -2.97 12.92
C GLU A 210 -3.99 -3.69 12.87
N GLY A 211 -5.04 -3.11 13.49
CA GLY A 211 -6.38 -3.68 13.50
C GLY A 211 -6.99 -3.76 12.10
N ASN A 212 -6.88 -2.68 11.34
CA ASN A 212 -7.36 -2.60 9.96
C ASN A 212 -6.53 -3.50 9.03
N LEU A 213 -5.20 -3.49 9.15
CA LEU A 213 -4.32 -4.34 8.36
C LEU A 213 -4.66 -5.83 8.54
N ARG A 214 -4.88 -6.26 9.78
CA ARG A 214 -5.33 -7.63 10.09
C ARG A 214 -6.68 -7.97 9.44
N HIS A 215 -7.60 -7.01 9.41
CA HIS A 215 -8.89 -7.19 8.74
C HIS A 215 -8.72 -7.35 7.23
N ILE A 216 -7.95 -6.48 6.59
CA ILE A 216 -7.62 -6.52 5.15
C ILE A 216 -6.98 -7.87 4.79
N ARG A 217 -6.01 -8.35 5.57
CA ARG A 217 -5.41 -9.67 5.39
C ARG A 217 -6.43 -10.80 5.43
N ASN A 218 -7.33 -10.78 6.41
CA ASN A 218 -8.35 -11.82 6.55
C ASN A 218 -9.34 -11.82 5.39
N GLN A 219 -9.67 -10.66 4.83
CA GLN A 219 -10.51 -10.56 3.64
C GLN A 219 -9.79 -11.08 2.40
N SER A 220 -8.49 -10.77 2.24
CA SER A 220 -7.67 -11.23 1.12
C SER A 220 -7.51 -12.75 1.10
N ALA A 221 -7.30 -13.40 2.26
CA ALA A 221 -7.19 -14.84 2.38
C ALA A 221 -8.48 -15.62 2.04
N SER A 222 -9.63 -14.95 1.99
CA SER A 222 -10.91 -15.56 1.65
C SER A 222 -11.22 -15.64 0.15
N VAL A 223 -10.38 -15.05 -0.70
CA VAL A 223 -10.53 -15.12 -2.16
C VAL A 223 -9.98 -16.45 -2.64
N PRO A 224 -10.83 -17.37 -3.21
CA PRO A 224 -10.33 -18.60 -3.79
C PRO A 224 -9.35 -18.26 -4.92
N GLU A 225 -8.19 -18.90 -4.93
CA GLU A 225 -7.26 -18.87 -6.08
C GLU A 225 -8.07 -19.06 -7.37
N PRO A 226 -7.93 -18.21 -8.38
CA PRO A 226 -8.61 -18.42 -9.66
C PRO A 226 -8.23 -19.82 -10.16
N ALA A 227 -9.25 -20.65 -10.48
CA ALA A 227 -9.13 -22.05 -10.84
C ALA A 227 -8.27 -22.36 -12.11
N THR A 228 -7.38 -21.46 -12.45
CA THR A 228 -6.46 -21.56 -13.60
C THR A 228 -5.31 -22.54 -13.38
N ALA A 229 -4.96 -22.85 -12.14
CA ALA A 229 -3.86 -23.75 -11.82
C ALA A 229 -4.21 -25.25 -12.05
N THR A 230 -5.50 -25.63 -12.06
CA THR A 230 -5.92 -27.04 -12.20
C THR A 230 -6.16 -27.47 -13.65
N ALA A 231 -6.27 -26.54 -14.60
CA ALA A 231 -6.54 -26.87 -16.02
C ALA A 231 -5.31 -27.38 -16.77
N VAL A 232 -4.09 -27.11 -16.30
CA VAL A 232 -2.84 -27.52 -16.99
C VAL A 232 -2.46 -28.97 -16.70
N LEU A 233 -2.92 -29.56 -15.58
CA LEU A 233 -2.60 -30.98 -15.26
C LEU A 233 -3.57 -31.98 -15.86
N GLY A 234 -4.72 -31.55 -16.39
CA GLY A 234 -5.75 -32.44 -16.97
C GLY A 234 -5.50 -32.90 -18.41
N VAL A 235 -4.67 -32.21 -19.18
CA VAL A 235 -4.50 -32.49 -20.63
C VAL A 235 -3.40 -33.51 -20.90
N SER A 236 -2.51 -33.79 -19.98
CA SER A 236 -1.39 -34.73 -20.15
C SER A 236 -1.74 -36.22 -19.97
N ALA A 237 -2.93 -36.55 -19.40
CA ALA A 237 -3.28 -37.92 -19.10
C ALA A 237 -4.04 -38.67 -20.19
N PHE A 238 -4.58 -37.99 -21.21
CA PHE A 238 -5.37 -38.61 -22.29
C PHE A 238 -4.59 -38.94 -23.58
N GLY A 239 -3.32 -38.60 -23.67
CA GLY A 239 -2.49 -38.78 -24.87
C GLY A 239 -1.84 -40.17 -25.04
N LEU A 240 -1.90 -41.09 -24.04
CA LEU A 240 -1.09 -42.31 -24.03
C LEU A 240 -1.85 -43.63 -24.30
N PHE A 241 -3.15 -43.62 -24.54
CA PHE A 241 -3.92 -44.86 -24.77
C PHE A 241 -4.38 -45.14 -26.23
N GLY A 242 -3.89 -44.41 -27.19
CA GLY A 242 -4.35 -44.49 -28.59
C GLY A 242 -3.38 -45.10 -29.62
N ARG A 243 -2.50 -46.06 -29.26
CA ARG A 243 -1.66 -46.71 -30.27
C ARG A 243 -1.32 -48.16 -30.00
N ARG A 244 -2.34 -49.04 -30.11
CA ARG A 244 -2.11 -50.48 -30.37
C ARG A 244 -3.33 -51.08 -31.00
N ARG A 245 -3.35 -51.21 -32.33
CA ARG A 245 -3.87 -52.34 -33.13
C ARG A 245 -3.89 -52.00 -34.59
N LYS A 246 -2.95 -52.65 -35.36
CA LYS A 246 -3.24 -53.49 -36.53
C LYS A 246 -1.94 -53.94 -37.13
N ARG A 247 -1.67 -55.22 -36.97
CA ARG A 247 -0.99 -56.07 -37.94
C ARG A 247 -1.70 -57.41 -37.89
N ALA A 248 -2.40 -57.71 -38.96
CA ALA A 248 -2.60 -58.99 -39.61
C ALA A 248 -3.15 -58.68 -41.01
#